data_75f80a41442cb4ccf5d141e95ca4e37f
#
_entry.id   75f80a41442cb4ccf5d141e95ca4e37f
#
_cell.length_a   1.000
_cell.length_b   1.000
_cell.length_c   1.000
_cell.angle_alpha   90.00
_cell.angle_beta   90.00
_cell.angle_gamma   90.00
#
_symmetry.space_group_name_H-M   'P 1'
#
loop_
_entity.id
_entity.type
_entity.pdbx_description
1 polymer ?
#
loop_
_entity_poly.entity_id
_entity_poly.type
_entity_poly.pdbx_seq_one_letter_code
_entity_poly.pdbx_strand_id
1 'polypeptide(L)'
;MKLIGITRGTEFSPNMADSDAAILQAVAEELRGMGHEVKTMSESDFCSSFAHSIHQLNADCIFGMYRNAETLELLSRVESQLAIPCINSVRGIYNASRVRLTQIFREHHFPMPASWLIPQETPLPQRFPAWLKRGEGCAQVKDDVVYVENAKEAERALQQFKERGVGKTVVACEHLEGDLVKFYGVEGTSFFNWGYASDSHSKFGLEERNGKAHGYAFSEAALKRIADEAAKLIGLPIYGGDCVISSDGSFRIIDFNDWPSFSQCRSAAAKAIAQRILQSVSS
;
A
#
# COMPACT_ATOMS: atom_id res chain seq x y z
N MET A 1 2.52 -27.26 -5.32
CA MET A 1 1.47 -26.54 -4.58
C MET A 1 0.46 -25.98 -5.57
N LYS A 2 -0.79 -25.79 -5.13
CA LYS A 2 -1.86 -25.12 -5.87
C LYS A 2 -2.03 -23.72 -5.33
N LEU A 3 -1.87 -22.73 -6.17
CA LEU A 3 -1.87 -21.33 -5.80
C LEU A 3 -2.93 -20.55 -6.59
N ILE A 4 -3.62 -19.62 -5.93
CA ILE A 4 -4.61 -18.76 -6.59
C ILE A 4 -4.13 -17.31 -6.51
N GLY A 5 -3.96 -16.69 -7.69
CA GLY A 5 -3.65 -15.28 -7.85
C GLY A 5 -4.93 -14.47 -8.13
N ILE A 6 -5.19 -13.42 -7.36
CA ILE A 6 -6.36 -12.56 -7.54
C ILE A 6 -5.92 -11.17 -8.02
N THR A 7 -6.45 -10.74 -9.18
CA THR A 7 -6.17 -9.42 -9.76
C THR A 7 -6.98 -8.33 -9.05
N ARG A 8 -6.41 -7.12 -8.99
CA ARG A 8 -7.10 -5.92 -8.47
C ARG A 8 -8.23 -5.48 -9.39
N GLY A 9 -9.37 -5.10 -8.82
CA GLY A 9 -10.43 -4.43 -9.55
C GLY A 9 -9.95 -3.10 -10.15
N THR A 10 -10.37 -2.78 -11.37
CA THR A 10 -9.90 -1.58 -12.11
C THR A 10 -10.26 -0.27 -11.40
N GLU A 11 -11.33 -0.26 -10.61
CA GLU A 11 -11.76 0.86 -9.78
C GLU A 11 -10.75 1.23 -8.67
N PHE A 12 -9.89 0.27 -8.27
CA PHE A 12 -8.81 0.50 -7.29
C PHE A 12 -7.46 0.79 -7.93
N SER A 13 -7.38 0.75 -9.27
CA SER A 13 -6.15 0.95 -10.05
C SER A 13 -6.25 2.11 -11.05
N PRO A 14 -6.73 3.31 -10.66
CA PRO A 14 -6.86 4.41 -11.61
C PRO A 14 -5.51 4.71 -12.27
N ASN A 15 -5.47 4.67 -13.61
CA ASN A 15 -4.30 4.87 -14.48
C ASN A 15 -3.16 3.83 -14.31
N MET A 16 -3.37 2.73 -13.56
CA MET A 16 -2.33 1.75 -13.26
C MET A 16 -2.75 0.29 -13.54
N ALA A 17 -3.94 0.04 -14.09
CA ALA A 17 -4.50 -1.30 -14.26
C ALA A 17 -3.56 -2.26 -15.01
N ASP A 18 -2.96 -1.82 -16.11
CA ASP A 18 -2.03 -2.66 -16.89
C ASP A 18 -0.75 -2.99 -16.11
N SER A 19 -0.23 -2.02 -15.34
CA SER A 19 0.96 -2.21 -14.52
C SER A 19 0.71 -3.16 -13.35
N ASP A 20 -0.47 -3.08 -12.74
CA ASP A 20 -0.90 -3.97 -11.66
C ASP A 20 -1.14 -5.39 -12.19
N ALA A 21 -1.79 -5.54 -13.33
CA ALA A 21 -1.96 -6.82 -13.99
C ALA A 21 -0.60 -7.46 -14.36
N ALA A 22 0.34 -6.65 -14.86
CA ALA A 22 1.64 -7.13 -15.28
C ALA A 22 2.52 -7.65 -14.13
N ILE A 23 2.50 -7.06 -12.93
CA ILE A 23 3.25 -7.61 -11.79
C ILE A 23 2.62 -8.91 -11.31
N LEU A 24 1.29 -9.02 -11.21
CA LEU A 24 0.64 -10.26 -10.79
C LEU A 24 0.93 -11.40 -11.78
N GLN A 25 0.86 -11.11 -13.08
CA GLN A 25 1.20 -12.08 -14.12
C GLN A 25 2.65 -12.54 -14.03
N ALA A 26 3.60 -11.61 -13.82
CA ALA A 26 5.01 -11.95 -13.66
C ALA A 26 5.26 -12.86 -12.44
N VAL A 27 4.59 -12.60 -11.32
CA VAL A 27 4.64 -13.48 -10.13
C VAL A 27 4.08 -14.86 -10.44
N ALA A 28 2.94 -14.94 -11.13
CA ALA A 28 2.34 -16.21 -11.51
C ALA A 28 3.25 -17.02 -12.45
N GLU A 29 3.96 -16.37 -13.36
CA GLU A 29 4.93 -16.99 -14.25
C GLU A 29 6.15 -17.53 -13.51
N GLU A 30 6.72 -16.76 -12.56
CA GLU A 30 7.81 -17.24 -11.71
C GLU A 30 7.39 -18.47 -10.90
N LEU A 31 6.21 -18.47 -10.28
CA LEU A 31 5.69 -19.62 -9.52
C LEU A 31 5.46 -20.84 -10.42
N ARG A 32 4.92 -20.68 -11.63
CA ARG A 32 4.78 -21.76 -12.62
C ARG A 32 6.14 -22.29 -13.06
N GLY A 33 7.12 -21.41 -13.29
CA GLY A 33 8.49 -21.78 -13.61
C GLY A 33 9.18 -22.62 -12.53
N MET A 34 8.75 -22.45 -11.26
CA MET A 34 9.19 -23.26 -10.12
C MET A 34 8.39 -24.57 -9.96
N GLY A 35 7.51 -24.91 -10.89
CA GLY A 35 6.74 -26.18 -10.91
C GLY A 35 5.45 -26.16 -10.09
N HIS A 36 4.89 -24.98 -9.77
CA HIS A 36 3.64 -24.88 -9.05
C HIS A 36 2.43 -24.67 -9.99
N GLU A 37 1.28 -25.21 -9.60
CA GLU A 37 0.01 -24.96 -10.29
C GLU A 37 -0.53 -23.61 -9.87
N VAL A 38 -0.65 -22.66 -10.81
CA VAL A 38 -1.11 -21.30 -10.51
C VAL A 38 -2.30 -20.95 -11.38
N LYS A 39 -3.45 -20.71 -10.74
CA LYS A 39 -4.65 -20.16 -11.37
C LYS A 39 -4.76 -18.67 -11.04
N THR A 40 -4.95 -17.83 -12.05
CA THR A 40 -5.24 -16.41 -11.87
C THR A 40 -6.70 -16.12 -12.18
N MET A 41 -7.33 -15.23 -11.42
CA MET A 41 -8.73 -14.83 -11.61
C MET A 41 -8.99 -13.40 -11.11
N SER A 42 -10.11 -12.81 -11.53
CA SER A 42 -10.57 -11.53 -11.00
C SER A 42 -11.18 -11.68 -9.61
N GLU A 43 -11.32 -10.56 -8.88
CA GLU A 43 -12.08 -10.52 -7.61
C GLU A 43 -13.52 -11.01 -7.80
N SER A 44 -14.17 -10.58 -8.88
CA SER A 44 -15.55 -11.00 -9.22
C SER A 44 -15.66 -12.51 -9.47
N ASP A 45 -14.72 -13.09 -10.23
CA ASP A 45 -14.71 -14.54 -10.50
C ASP A 45 -14.45 -15.34 -9.24
N PHE A 46 -13.57 -14.83 -8.34
CA PHE A 46 -13.30 -15.45 -7.06
C PHE A 46 -14.56 -15.48 -6.18
N CYS A 47 -15.25 -14.36 -6.02
CA CYS A 47 -16.49 -14.28 -5.27
C CYS A 47 -17.58 -15.18 -5.88
N SER A 48 -17.79 -15.11 -7.18
CA SER A 48 -18.78 -15.95 -7.87
C SER A 48 -18.52 -17.45 -7.71
N SER A 49 -17.24 -17.85 -7.67
CA SER A 49 -16.86 -19.27 -7.55
C SER A 49 -17.00 -19.80 -6.11
N PHE A 50 -16.76 -18.98 -5.09
CA PHE A 50 -16.55 -19.48 -3.73
C PHE A 50 -17.44 -18.85 -2.65
N ALA A 51 -18.26 -17.81 -2.96
CA ALA A 51 -19.12 -17.15 -1.97
C ALA A 51 -20.09 -18.14 -1.28
N HIS A 52 -20.62 -19.10 -2.02
CA HIS A 52 -21.57 -20.10 -1.51
C HIS A 52 -20.91 -21.25 -0.75
N SER A 53 -19.65 -21.60 -1.06
CA SER A 53 -18.93 -22.67 -0.38
C SER A 53 -17.41 -22.52 -0.51
N ILE A 54 -16.79 -21.96 0.53
CA ILE A 54 -15.33 -21.87 0.61
C ILE A 54 -14.67 -23.23 0.73
N HIS A 55 -15.40 -24.28 1.19
CA HIS A 55 -14.87 -25.64 1.31
C HIS A 55 -14.58 -26.32 -0.04
N GLN A 56 -15.03 -25.76 -1.16
CA GLN A 56 -14.66 -26.18 -2.50
C GLN A 56 -13.32 -25.62 -2.96
N LEU A 57 -12.76 -24.67 -2.19
CA LEU A 57 -11.47 -24.08 -2.47
C LEU A 57 -10.36 -25.14 -2.29
N ASN A 58 -9.60 -25.38 -3.34
CA ASN A 58 -8.46 -26.28 -3.34
C ASN A 58 -7.20 -25.48 -3.69
N ALA A 59 -6.64 -24.85 -2.67
CA ALA A 59 -5.44 -24.02 -2.77
C ALA A 59 -4.60 -24.13 -1.50
N ASP A 60 -3.27 -24.09 -1.65
CA ASP A 60 -2.32 -24.06 -0.55
C ASP A 60 -2.03 -22.60 -0.10
N CYS A 61 -2.22 -21.62 -1.00
CA CYS A 61 -2.10 -20.21 -0.70
C CYS A 61 -2.90 -19.37 -1.72
N ILE A 62 -3.42 -18.24 -1.26
CA ILE A 62 -4.01 -17.20 -2.10
C ILE A 62 -3.11 -15.98 -2.04
N PHE A 63 -2.80 -15.40 -3.19
CA PHE A 63 -2.00 -14.17 -3.27
C PHE A 63 -2.65 -13.17 -4.21
N GLY A 64 -2.41 -11.89 -4.00
CA GLY A 64 -2.98 -10.95 -4.96
C GLY A 64 -3.09 -9.52 -4.48
N MET A 65 -3.73 -8.74 -5.34
CA MET A 65 -3.89 -7.29 -5.19
C MET A 65 -5.35 -6.92 -4.88
N TYR A 66 -6.07 -7.80 -4.23
CA TYR A 66 -7.50 -7.67 -3.93
C TYR A 66 -7.80 -6.52 -2.96
N ARG A 67 -8.94 -5.85 -3.19
CA ARG A 67 -9.40 -4.69 -2.39
C ARG A 67 -10.91 -4.60 -2.24
N ASN A 68 -11.67 -5.33 -3.05
CA ASN A 68 -13.13 -5.31 -2.95
C ASN A 68 -13.59 -5.84 -1.58
N ALA A 69 -14.56 -5.18 -0.98
CA ALA A 69 -15.05 -5.52 0.36
C ALA A 69 -15.59 -6.97 0.45
N GLU A 70 -16.32 -7.41 -0.58
CA GLU A 70 -16.87 -8.77 -0.65
C GLU A 70 -15.73 -9.81 -0.74
N THR A 71 -14.71 -9.52 -1.55
CA THR A 71 -13.52 -10.38 -1.66
C THR A 71 -12.78 -10.46 -0.32
N LEU A 72 -12.58 -9.33 0.36
CA LEU A 72 -11.91 -9.29 1.67
C LEU A 72 -12.69 -10.04 2.75
N GLU A 73 -14.02 -9.94 2.76
CA GLU A 73 -14.86 -10.72 3.66
C GLU A 73 -14.72 -12.23 3.40
N LEU A 74 -14.76 -12.63 2.13
CA LEU A 74 -14.60 -14.02 1.74
C LEU A 74 -13.21 -14.55 2.10
N LEU A 75 -12.15 -13.81 1.83
CA LEU A 75 -10.77 -14.17 2.20
C LEU A 75 -10.56 -14.24 3.71
N SER A 76 -11.22 -13.37 4.49
CA SER A 76 -11.20 -13.46 5.96
C SER A 76 -11.80 -14.79 6.46
N ARG A 77 -12.85 -15.27 5.82
CA ARG A 77 -13.42 -16.60 6.11
C ARG A 77 -12.45 -17.71 5.69
N VAL A 78 -11.78 -17.58 4.55
CA VAL A 78 -10.76 -18.55 4.09
C VAL A 78 -9.61 -18.63 5.09
N GLU A 79 -9.04 -17.50 5.52
CA GLU A 79 -7.97 -17.46 6.51
C GLU A 79 -8.40 -18.09 7.85
N SER A 80 -9.60 -17.77 8.33
CA SER A 80 -10.06 -18.19 9.68
C SER A 80 -10.59 -19.62 9.72
N GLN A 81 -11.24 -20.12 8.66
CA GLN A 81 -11.92 -21.42 8.67
C GLN A 81 -11.12 -22.53 7.99
N LEU A 82 -10.31 -22.19 6.99
CA LEU A 82 -9.52 -23.14 6.21
C LEU A 82 -8.03 -23.08 6.53
N ALA A 83 -7.57 -22.07 7.28
CA ALA A 83 -6.17 -21.80 7.56
C ALA A 83 -5.28 -21.68 6.29
N ILE A 84 -5.87 -21.28 5.16
CA ILE A 84 -5.14 -21.02 3.93
C ILE A 84 -4.56 -19.60 4.01
N PRO A 85 -3.23 -19.43 3.92
CA PRO A 85 -2.61 -18.10 4.00
C PRO A 85 -2.98 -17.24 2.80
N CYS A 86 -3.27 -15.95 3.07
CA CYS A 86 -3.48 -14.90 2.08
C CYS A 86 -2.31 -13.90 2.10
N ILE A 87 -1.75 -13.57 0.95
CA ILE A 87 -0.61 -12.66 0.78
C ILE A 87 -0.98 -11.52 -0.20
N ASN A 88 -1.11 -10.26 0.26
CA ASN A 88 -1.01 -9.85 1.66
C ASN A 88 -2.22 -10.34 2.48
N SER A 89 -2.09 -10.39 3.80
CA SER A 89 -3.20 -10.82 4.67
C SER A 89 -4.36 -9.81 4.63
N VAL A 90 -5.58 -10.30 4.86
CA VAL A 90 -6.76 -9.43 4.94
C VAL A 90 -6.59 -8.38 6.04
N ARG A 91 -6.05 -8.78 7.20
CA ARG A 91 -5.72 -7.85 8.28
C ARG A 91 -4.73 -6.78 7.83
N GLY A 92 -3.71 -7.15 7.05
CA GLY A 92 -2.72 -6.22 6.51
C GLY A 92 -3.34 -5.16 5.62
N ILE A 93 -4.26 -5.56 4.75
CA ILE A 93 -4.97 -4.64 3.86
C ILE A 93 -5.84 -3.64 4.64
N TYR A 94 -6.55 -4.08 5.68
CA TYR A 94 -7.28 -3.17 6.57
C TYR A 94 -6.34 -2.22 7.33
N ASN A 95 -5.20 -2.70 7.80
CA ASN A 95 -4.19 -1.91 8.49
C ASN A 95 -3.52 -0.88 7.57
N ALA A 96 -3.50 -1.10 6.25
CA ALA A 96 -2.99 -0.16 5.25
C ALA A 96 -3.89 1.06 5.02
N SER A 97 -5.10 1.11 5.61
CA SER A 97 -5.88 2.37 5.59
C SER A 97 -5.11 3.47 6.31
N ARG A 98 -5.13 4.70 5.79
CA ARG A 98 -4.33 5.81 6.35
C ARG A 98 -4.64 6.08 7.82
N VAL A 99 -5.88 5.92 8.25
CA VAL A 99 -6.27 6.07 9.66
C VAL A 99 -5.55 5.02 10.52
N ARG A 100 -5.65 3.75 10.16
CA ARG A 100 -5.02 2.66 10.91
C ARG A 100 -3.51 2.74 10.86
N LEU A 101 -2.94 3.02 9.69
CA LEU A 101 -1.52 3.21 9.51
C LEU A 101 -0.97 4.34 10.40
N THR A 102 -1.66 5.48 10.45
CA THR A 102 -1.29 6.61 11.32
C THR A 102 -1.29 6.19 12.80
N GLN A 103 -2.30 5.45 13.24
CA GLN A 103 -2.39 4.95 14.62
C GLN A 103 -1.25 3.98 14.94
N ILE A 104 -1.03 2.97 14.08
CA ILE A 104 0.03 1.97 14.25
C ILE A 104 1.41 2.63 14.27
N PHE A 105 1.68 3.55 13.36
CA PHE A 105 2.97 4.24 13.28
C PHE A 105 3.25 5.11 14.49
N ARG A 106 2.24 5.79 15.03
CA ARG A 106 2.36 6.54 16.30
C ARG A 106 2.62 5.62 17.49
N GLU A 107 1.83 4.56 17.62
CA GLU A 107 1.93 3.60 18.74
C GLU A 107 3.32 2.97 18.81
N HIS A 108 3.90 2.65 17.65
CA HIS A 108 5.19 2.00 17.55
C HIS A 108 6.36 2.95 17.22
N HIS A 109 6.13 4.27 17.29
CA HIS A 109 7.16 5.30 17.10
C HIS A 109 7.92 5.21 15.75
N PHE A 110 7.23 4.79 14.69
CA PHE A 110 7.81 4.83 13.35
C PHE A 110 8.05 6.28 12.88
N PRO A 111 9.11 6.52 12.08
CA PRO A 111 9.40 7.84 11.55
C PRO A 111 8.31 8.28 10.54
N MET A 112 7.46 9.19 10.97
CA MET A 112 6.37 9.74 10.18
C MET A 112 6.23 11.26 10.43
N PRO A 113 5.58 12.04 9.52
CA PRO A 113 5.25 13.44 9.79
C PRO A 113 4.27 13.58 10.95
N ALA A 114 4.27 14.75 11.60
CA ALA A 114 3.20 15.09 12.53
C ALA A 114 1.86 14.99 11.80
N SER A 115 0.93 14.22 12.37
CA SER A 115 -0.32 13.86 11.70
C SER A 115 -1.50 13.97 12.68
N TRP A 116 -2.70 14.22 12.16
CA TRP A 116 -3.93 14.39 12.95
C TRP A 116 -5.10 13.69 12.26
N LEU A 117 -5.97 13.10 13.05
CA LEU A 117 -7.23 12.52 12.56
C LEU A 117 -8.35 13.56 12.73
N ILE A 118 -8.94 13.98 11.62
CA ILE A 118 -10.01 14.99 11.58
C ILE A 118 -11.36 14.28 11.32
N PRO A 119 -12.40 14.53 12.09
CA PRO A 119 -12.50 15.47 13.23
C PRO A 119 -12.17 14.86 14.59
N GLN A 120 -11.72 13.60 14.69
CA GLN A 120 -11.63 12.86 15.96
C GLN A 120 -10.69 13.49 16.98
N GLU A 121 -9.54 14.01 16.53
CA GLU A 121 -8.51 14.59 17.39
C GLU A 121 -8.53 16.12 17.37
N THR A 122 -8.84 16.70 16.22
CA THR A 122 -8.85 18.12 15.98
C THR A 122 -9.76 18.48 14.81
N PRO A 123 -10.36 19.68 14.78
CA PRO A 123 -11.16 20.12 13.63
C PRO A 123 -10.31 20.51 12.41
N LEU A 124 -9.04 20.88 12.60
CA LEU A 124 -8.13 21.36 11.56
C LEU A 124 -6.70 20.87 11.81
N PRO A 125 -5.83 20.85 10.78
CA PRO A 125 -4.40 20.63 10.96
C PRO A 125 -3.82 21.67 11.95
N GLN A 126 -2.88 21.24 12.80
CA GLN A 126 -2.23 22.12 13.77
C GLN A 126 -0.96 22.78 13.24
N ARG A 127 -0.50 22.38 12.05
CA ARG A 127 0.66 22.94 11.36
C ARG A 127 0.35 23.11 9.88
N PHE A 128 0.95 24.12 9.27
CA PHE A 128 0.86 24.42 7.84
C PHE A 128 2.25 24.72 7.27
N PRO A 129 2.47 24.44 5.98
CA PRO A 129 1.53 23.79 5.07
C PRO A 129 1.27 22.33 5.45
N ALA A 130 0.13 21.77 5.00
CA ALA A 130 -0.31 20.43 5.36
C ALA A 130 -0.91 19.68 4.15
N TRP A 131 -0.96 18.37 4.27
CA TRP A 131 -1.68 17.48 3.38
C TRP A 131 -2.92 16.94 4.06
N LEU A 132 -4.05 17.05 3.40
CA LEU A 132 -5.30 16.40 3.79
C LEU A 132 -5.51 15.18 2.90
N LYS A 133 -5.64 14.01 3.50
CA LYS A 133 -5.74 12.73 2.78
C LYS A 133 -7.01 11.99 3.21
N ARG A 134 -7.73 11.39 2.26
CA ARG A 134 -8.79 10.42 2.57
C ARG A 134 -8.26 9.37 3.53
N GLY A 135 -8.94 9.17 4.66
CA GLY A 135 -8.46 8.28 5.72
C GLY A 135 -8.71 6.80 5.45
N GLU A 136 -9.80 6.49 4.77
CA GLU A 136 -10.24 5.12 4.47
C GLU A 136 -9.87 4.72 3.04
N GLY A 137 -9.23 3.56 2.89
CA GLY A 137 -8.82 3.03 1.58
C GLY A 137 -7.69 3.81 0.91
N CYS A 138 -7.51 3.54 -0.39
CA CYS A 138 -6.55 4.28 -1.24
C CYS A 138 -7.20 5.50 -1.88
N ALA A 139 -6.38 6.44 -2.36
CA ALA A 139 -6.85 7.55 -3.18
C ALA A 139 -7.38 7.04 -4.53
N GLN A 140 -8.62 7.36 -4.85
CA GLN A 140 -9.31 6.98 -6.09
C GLN A 140 -9.29 8.13 -7.12
N VAL A 141 -9.32 9.35 -6.63
CA VAL A 141 -9.26 10.57 -7.44
C VAL A 141 -8.19 11.53 -6.88
N LYS A 142 -7.75 12.48 -7.69
CA LYS A 142 -6.75 13.49 -7.31
C LYS A 142 -7.13 14.22 -6.02
N ASP A 143 -8.41 14.56 -5.88
CA ASP A 143 -8.95 15.33 -4.75
C ASP A 143 -9.07 14.52 -3.44
N ASP A 144 -8.65 13.26 -3.43
CA ASP A 144 -8.51 12.46 -2.20
C ASP A 144 -7.20 12.76 -1.45
N VAL A 145 -6.32 13.58 -2.05
CA VAL A 145 -5.10 14.10 -1.44
C VAL A 145 -4.96 15.56 -1.81
N VAL A 146 -5.08 16.46 -0.84
CA VAL A 146 -5.11 17.91 -1.05
C VAL A 146 -4.03 18.59 -0.23
N TYR A 147 -3.20 19.42 -0.87
CA TYR A 147 -2.25 20.29 -0.22
C TYR A 147 -2.93 21.60 0.18
N VAL A 148 -2.69 22.08 1.41
CA VAL A 148 -3.27 23.30 1.96
C VAL A 148 -2.21 24.14 2.66
N GLU A 149 -2.20 25.43 2.40
CA GLU A 149 -1.19 26.37 2.90
C GLU A 149 -1.61 27.03 4.23
N ASN A 150 -2.92 27.02 4.52
CA ASN A 150 -3.49 27.70 5.69
C ASN A 150 -4.83 27.10 6.12
N ALA A 151 -5.33 27.56 7.27
CA ALA A 151 -6.59 27.09 7.86
C ALA A 151 -7.80 27.29 6.94
N LYS A 152 -7.88 28.41 6.22
CA LYS A 152 -9.02 28.71 5.33
C LYS A 152 -9.09 27.74 4.15
N GLU A 153 -7.95 27.35 3.60
CA GLU A 153 -7.89 26.32 2.55
C GLU A 153 -8.24 24.94 3.12
N ALA A 154 -7.76 24.62 4.32
CA ALA A 154 -8.10 23.37 5.00
C ALA A 154 -9.61 23.25 5.24
N GLU A 155 -10.27 24.31 5.72
CA GLU A 155 -11.73 24.32 5.90
C GLU A 155 -12.49 24.04 4.60
N ARG A 156 -12.07 24.68 3.49
CA ARG A 156 -12.67 24.44 2.17
C ARG A 156 -12.49 22.99 1.72
N ALA A 157 -11.27 22.47 1.84
CA ALA A 157 -10.96 21.11 1.44
C ALA A 157 -11.75 20.09 2.27
N LEU A 158 -11.85 20.28 3.59
CA LEU A 158 -12.65 19.42 4.46
C LEU A 158 -14.14 19.48 4.13
N GLN A 159 -14.67 20.65 3.77
CA GLN A 159 -16.03 20.77 3.29
C GLN A 159 -16.26 19.98 1.98
N GLN A 160 -15.30 20.04 1.04
CA GLN A 160 -15.36 19.26 -0.19
C GLN A 160 -15.29 17.73 0.07
N PHE A 161 -14.46 17.27 0.99
CA PHE A 161 -14.44 15.87 1.43
C PHE A 161 -15.82 15.45 1.95
N LYS A 162 -16.45 16.27 2.79
CA LYS A 162 -17.78 16.02 3.34
C LYS A 162 -18.86 15.97 2.26
N GLU A 163 -18.86 16.92 1.33
CA GLU A 163 -19.83 16.99 0.22
C GLU A 163 -19.73 15.78 -0.72
N ARG A 164 -18.52 15.26 -0.94
CA ARG A 164 -18.30 14.04 -1.73
C ARG A 164 -18.63 12.75 -0.96
N GLY A 165 -18.97 12.84 0.33
CA GLY A 165 -19.20 11.66 1.16
C GLY A 165 -17.95 10.79 1.35
N VAL A 166 -16.77 11.34 1.20
CA VAL A 166 -15.50 10.63 1.23
C VAL A 166 -15.03 10.48 2.67
N GLY A 167 -15.33 9.29 3.24
CA GLY A 167 -14.81 8.86 4.54
C GLY A 167 -15.35 9.65 5.73
N LYS A 168 -15.36 9.00 6.89
CA LYS A 168 -15.71 9.66 8.16
C LYS A 168 -14.51 10.40 8.76
N THR A 169 -13.31 10.11 8.28
CA THR A 169 -12.05 10.62 8.81
C THR A 169 -11.14 11.07 7.69
N VAL A 170 -10.57 12.26 7.83
CA VAL A 170 -9.48 12.77 7.01
C VAL A 170 -8.19 12.69 7.84
N VAL A 171 -7.13 12.16 7.26
CA VAL A 171 -5.79 12.23 7.86
C VAL A 171 -5.12 13.50 7.37
N ALA A 172 -4.82 14.40 8.28
CA ALA A 172 -3.97 15.55 8.01
C ALA A 172 -2.54 15.23 8.42
N CYS A 173 -1.55 15.61 7.63
CA CYS A 173 -0.15 15.55 8.02
C CYS A 173 0.61 16.81 7.57
N GLU A 174 1.61 17.22 8.37
CA GLU A 174 2.49 18.32 8.00
C GLU A 174 3.18 18.05 6.66
N HIS A 175 3.40 19.09 5.87
CA HIS A 175 4.27 18.98 4.70
C HIS A 175 5.73 18.92 5.15
N LEU A 176 6.49 18.02 4.53
CA LEU A 176 7.92 17.86 4.77
C LEU A 176 8.69 18.36 3.56
N GLU A 177 9.68 19.21 3.79
CA GLU A 177 10.67 19.61 2.79
C GLU A 177 11.74 18.52 2.69
N GLY A 178 12.21 18.25 1.47
CA GLY A 178 13.26 17.27 1.20
C GLY A 178 13.03 16.45 -0.05
N ASP A 179 13.88 15.46 -0.25
CA ASP A 179 13.83 14.58 -1.39
C ASP A 179 12.72 13.54 -1.22
N LEU A 180 11.73 13.57 -2.10
CA LEU A 180 10.68 12.58 -2.12
C LEU A 180 11.18 11.29 -2.80
N VAL A 181 11.17 10.19 -2.06
CA VAL A 181 11.64 8.87 -2.47
C VAL A 181 10.50 7.87 -2.42
N LYS A 182 10.35 7.09 -3.49
CA LYS A 182 9.49 5.90 -3.53
C LYS A 182 10.32 4.68 -3.18
N PHE A 183 9.79 3.80 -2.36
CA PHE A 183 10.44 2.53 -2.02
C PHE A 183 9.51 1.35 -2.20
N TYR A 184 10.10 0.20 -2.47
CA TYR A 184 9.43 -1.07 -2.71
C TYR A 184 10.18 -2.19 -2.01
N GLY A 185 9.48 -3.08 -1.33
CA GLY A 185 10.11 -4.19 -0.64
C GLY A 185 9.25 -5.44 -0.57
N VAL A 186 9.91 -6.55 -0.28
CA VAL A 186 9.29 -7.83 0.05
C VAL A 186 9.91 -8.31 1.35
N GLU A 187 9.13 -8.24 2.42
CA GLU A 187 9.54 -8.60 3.78
C GLU A 187 10.02 -10.06 3.84
N GLY A 188 11.10 -10.31 4.60
CA GLY A 188 11.71 -11.63 4.69
C GLY A 188 12.60 -12.02 3.51
N THR A 189 12.85 -11.10 2.55
CA THR A 189 13.76 -11.30 1.43
C THR A 189 14.84 -10.21 1.39
N SER A 190 15.85 -10.41 0.54
CA SER A 190 16.86 -9.38 0.28
C SER A 190 16.37 -8.24 -0.62
N PHE A 191 15.20 -8.42 -1.27
CA PHE A 191 14.69 -7.45 -2.22
C PHE A 191 14.29 -6.13 -1.54
N PHE A 192 14.88 -5.05 -1.99
CA PHE A 192 14.47 -3.68 -1.73
C PHE A 192 14.89 -2.82 -2.92
N ASN A 193 14.03 -1.92 -3.33
CA ASN A 193 14.31 -0.98 -4.42
C ASN A 193 13.76 0.40 -4.03
N TRP A 194 14.46 1.44 -4.41
CA TRP A 194 14.00 2.80 -4.22
C TRP A 194 14.41 3.69 -5.41
N GLY A 195 13.76 4.82 -5.53
CA GLY A 195 14.08 5.84 -6.53
C GLY A 195 13.42 7.16 -6.20
N TYR A 196 13.92 8.25 -6.78
CA TYR A 196 13.29 9.55 -6.61
C TYR A 196 11.91 9.57 -7.29
N ALA A 197 10.95 10.20 -6.63
CA ALA A 197 9.60 10.33 -7.17
C ALA A 197 9.55 11.14 -8.46
N SER A 198 10.47 12.11 -8.63
CA SER A 198 10.65 12.90 -9.86
C SER A 198 10.97 12.06 -11.10
N ASP A 199 11.57 10.88 -10.91
CA ASP A 199 12.01 10.00 -12.00
C ASP A 199 10.95 8.95 -12.37
N SER A 200 9.78 8.99 -11.73
CA SER A 200 8.71 8.02 -11.89
C SER A 200 7.41 8.68 -12.38
N HIS A 201 6.57 7.88 -13.07
CA HIS A 201 5.21 8.33 -13.37
C HIS A 201 4.37 8.46 -12.11
N SER A 202 3.84 9.64 -11.88
CA SER A 202 2.95 9.93 -10.78
C SER A 202 1.50 9.55 -11.11
N LYS A 203 0.80 9.01 -10.09
CA LYS A 203 -0.63 8.72 -10.23
C LYS A 203 -1.46 9.99 -10.42
N PHE A 204 -1.09 11.10 -9.75
CA PHE A 204 -1.85 12.35 -9.71
C PHE A 204 -1.02 13.63 -9.88
N GLY A 205 0.30 13.55 -10.09
CA GLY A 205 1.20 14.71 -10.27
C GLY A 205 1.45 15.52 -9.00
N LEU A 206 1.23 14.96 -7.83
CA LEU A 206 1.37 15.68 -6.55
C LEU A 206 2.83 15.78 -6.08
N GLU A 207 3.71 14.94 -6.63
CA GLU A 207 5.14 14.87 -6.32
C GLU A 207 5.90 16.15 -6.71
N GLU A 208 5.36 16.92 -7.66
CA GLU A 208 5.94 18.21 -8.09
C GLU A 208 6.08 19.22 -6.94
N ARG A 209 5.29 19.08 -5.86
CA ARG A 209 5.35 19.95 -4.68
C ARG A 209 6.68 19.87 -3.93
N ASN A 210 7.34 18.73 -3.93
CA ASN A 210 8.66 18.57 -3.33
C ASN A 210 9.80 19.02 -4.26
N GLY A 211 9.50 19.34 -5.53
CA GLY A 211 10.49 19.80 -6.52
C GLY A 211 11.44 18.69 -6.98
N LYS A 212 12.56 19.11 -7.54
CA LYS A 212 13.63 18.19 -7.95
C LYS A 212 14.39 17.70 -6.73
N ALA A 213 14.81 16.44 -6.76
CA ALA A 213 15.65 15.88 -5.72
C ALA A 213 17.01 16.62 -5.63
N HIS A 214 17.46 16.88 -4.40
CA HIS A 214 18.76 17.48 -4.06
C HIS A 214 19.88 16.44 -4.01
N GLY A 215 19.52 15.16 -3.88
CA GLY A 215 20.47 14.07 -3.72
C GLY A 215 20.99 13.94 -2.30
N TYR A 216 20.14 14.19 -1.30
CA TYR A 216 20.52 14.05 0.11
C TYR A 216 20.92 12.60 0.42
N ALA A 217 22.07 12.45 1.05
CA ALA A 217 22.56 11.14 1.46
C ALA A 217 21.71 10.58 2.62
N PHE A 218 21.32 9.32 2.53
CA PHE A 218 20.62 8.60 3.60
C PHE A 218 21.05 7.14 3.66
N SER A 219 20.65 6.43 4.72
CA SER A 219 20.92 5.00 4.84
C SER A 219 19.78 4.17 4.23
N GLU A 220 20.02 3.63 3.03
CA GLU A 220 19.10 2.66 2.40
C GLU A 220 18.84 1.45 3.30
N ALA A 221 19.90 0.93 3.95
CA ALA A 221 19.76 -0.20 4.87
C ALA A 221 18.87 0.13 6.08
N ALA A 222 18.93 1.36 6.60
CA ALA A 222 18.05 1.81 7.67
C ALA A 222 16.60 1.95 7.18
N LEU A 223 16.37 2.51 5.99
CA LEU A 223 15.04 2.62 5.40
C LEU A 223 14.44 1.24 5.17
N LYS A 224 15.18 0.30 4.55
CA LYS A 224 14.74 -1.08 4.36
C LYS A 224 14.35 -1.73 5.68
N ARG A 225 15.22 -1.65 6.71
CA ARG A 225 14.94 -2.26 8.02
C ARG A 225 13.65 -1.72 8.63
N ILE A 226 13.45 -0.41 8.63
CA ILE A 226 12.24 0.23 9.17
C ILE A 226 10.99 -0.14 8.34
N ALA A 227 11.12 -0.20 7.01
CA ALA A 227 10.02 -0.60 6.13
C ALA A 227 9.64 -2.08 6.34
N ASP A 228 10.61 -2.98 6.49
CA ASP A 228 10.36 -4.41 6.78
C ASP A 228 9.72 -4.59 8.17
N GLU A 229 10.16 -3.85 9.19
CA GLU A 229 9.54 -3.86 10.52
C GLU A 229 8.08 -3.37 10.46
N ALA A 230 7.82 -2.29 9.73
CA ALA A 230 6.47 -1.79 9.49
C ALA A 230 5.61 -2.82 8.74
N ALA A 231 6.13 -3.40 7.66
CA ALA A 231 5.46 -4.43 6.87
C ALA A 231 5.02 -5.63 7.71
N LYS A 232 5.94 -6.14 8.54
CA LYS A 232 5.67 -7.24 9.47
C LYS A 232 4.58 -6.90 10.49
N LEU A 233 4.66 -5.73 11.10
CA LEU A 233 3.70 -5.27 12.10
C LEU A 233 2.30 -5.08 11.51
N ILE A 234 2.23 -4.47 10.33
CA ILE A 234 0.97 -4.21 9.61
C ILE A 234 0.38 -5.53 9.07
N GLY A 235 1.21 -6.48 8.67
CA GLY A 235 0.82 -7.71 7.98
C GLY A 235 0.83 -7.58 6.46
N LEU A 236 1.73 -6.76 5.91
CA LEU A 236 1.91 -6.49 4.49
C LEU A 236 3.30 -6.91 4.00
N PRO A 237 3.58 -8.20 3.86
CA PRO A 237 4.89 -8.65 3.41
C PRO A 237 5.28 -8.14 2.01
N ILE A 238 4.32 -7.82 1.15
CA ILE A 238 4.56 -7.21 -0.16
C ILE A 238 4.10 -5.76 -0.07
N TYR A 239 5.04 -4.82 -0.10
CA TYR A 239 4.78 -3.43 0.21
C TYR A 239 5.50 -2.45 -0.71
N GLY A 240 5.03 -1.22 -0.70
CA GLY A 240 5.71 -0.05 -1.19
C GLY A 240 5.31 1.17 -0.37
N GLY A 241 5.98 2.27 -0.60
CA GLY A 241 5.66 3.50 0.12
C GLY A 241 6.43 4.69 -0.42
N ASP A 242 6.14 5.81 0.19
CA ASP A 242 6.80 7.07 -0.07
C ASP A 242 7.42 7.59 1.23
N CYS A 243 8.62 8.15 1.15
CA CYS A 243 9.27 8.84 2.27
C CYS A 243 9.92 10.14 1.80
N VAL A 244 10.12 11.07 2.72
CA VAL A 244 10.86 12.30 2.49
C VAL A 244 12.18 12.21 3.23
N ILE A 245 13.28 12.43 2.51
CA ILE A 245 14.65 12.49 3.04
C ILE A 245 14.99 13.95 3.30
N SER A 246 15.32 14.28 4.54
CA SER A 246 15.77 15.60 4.95
C SER A 246 17.26 15.81 4.67
N SER A 247 17.73 17.07 4.69
CA SER A 247 19.11 17.44 4.42
C SER A 247 20.15 16.82 5.39
N ASP A 248 19.70 16.39 6.58
CA ASP A 248 20.51 15.68 7.57
C ASP A 248 20.54 14.16 7.39
N GLY A 249 19.92 13.64 6.33
CA GLY A 249 19.81 12.21 6.03
C GLY A 249 18.76 11.47 6.82
N SER A 250 18.02 12.14 7.70
CA SER A 250 16.85 11.55 8.34
C SER A 250 15.70 11.36 7.33
N PHE A 251 14.85 10.37 7.56
CA PHE A 251 13.69 10.13 6.69
C PHE A 251 12.40 9.96 7.49
N ARG A 252 11.28 10.30 6.85
CA ARG A 252 9.92 10.09 7.39
C ARG A 252 9.04 9.48 6.33
N ILE A 253 8.39 8.35 6.68
CA ILE A 253 7.46 7.63 5.80
C ILE A 253 6.15 8.42 5.77
N ILE A 254 5.70 8.79 4.57
CA ILE A 254 4.49 9.60 4.36
C ILE A 254 3.33 8.81 3.74
N ASP A 255 3.62 7.64 3.17
CA ASP A 255 2.61 6.68 2.70
C ASP A 255 3.19 5.25 2.73
N PHE A 256 2.33 4.25 2.98
CA PHE A 256 2.71 2.83 3.00
C PHE A 256 1.58 2.02 2.38
N ASN A 257 1.88 1.33 1.27
CA ASN A 257 0.88 0.73 0.41
C ASN A 257 1.05 -0.78 0.32
N ASP A 258 -0.07 -1.50 0.26
CA ASP A 258 -0.08 -2.91 -0.10
C ASP A 258 0.18 -3.08 -1.60
N TRP A 259 0.94 -4.09 -1.91
CA TRP A 259 1.25 -4.61 -3.23
C TRP A 259 1.22 -3.56 -4.35
N PRO A 260 2.26 -2.73 -4.51
CA PRO A 260 2.36 -1.77 -5.61
C PRO A 260 2.64 -2.48 -6.95
N SER A 261 2.59 -1.72 -8.04
CA SER A 261 2.82 -2.25 -9.40
C SER A 261 4.27 -2.63 -9.72
N PHE A 262 5.23 -2.22 -8.90
CA PHE A 262 6.68 -2.47 -9.08
C PHE A 262 7.18 -2.16 -10.50
N SER A 263 6.62 -1.15 -11.17
CA SER A 263 6.84 -0.90 -12.60
C SER A 263 8.32 -0.72 -12.97
N GLN A 264 9.12 -0.15 -12.08
CA GLN A 264 10.56 0.09 -12.29
C GLN A 264 11.45 -1.12 -11.99
N CYS A 265 10.95 -2.12 -11.24
CA CYS A 265 11.74 -3.25 -10.73
C CYS A 265 11.00 -4.59 -10.83
N ARG A 266 10.03 -4.69 -11.74
CA ARG A 266 9.05 -5.80 -11.83
C ARG A 266 9.68 -7.19 -11.82
N SER A 267 10.69 -7.44 -12.65
CA SER A 267 11.29 -8.78 -12.74
C SER A 267 11.95 -9.23 -11.43
N ALA A 268 12.70 -8.33 -10.77
CA ALA A 268 13.33 -8.64 -9.51
C ALA A 268 12.28 -8.78 -8.39
N ALA A 269 11.27 -7.91 -8.38
CA ALA A 269 10.16 -7.97 -7.45
C ALA A 269 9.37 -9.27 -7.59
N ALA A 270 9.04 -9.70 -8.82
CA ALA A 270 8.29 -10.93 -9.06
C ALA A 270 8.98 -12.17 -8.48
N LYS A 271 10.28 -12.28 -8.62
CA LYS A 271 11.09 -13.36 -8.03
C LYS A 271 11.03 -13.36 -6.49
N ALA A 272 11.21 -12.20 -5.89
CA ALA A 272 11.16 -12.04 -4.44
C ALA A 272 9.76 -12.32 -3.88
N ILE A 273 8.71 -11.87 -4.57
CA ILE A 273 7.32 -12.11 -4.20
C ILE A 273 7.00 -13.61 -4.29
N ALA A 274 7.38 -14.28 -5.38
CA ALA A 274 7.21 -15.73 -5.53
C ALA A 274 7.90 -16.47 -4.37
N GLN A 275 9.15 -16.14 -4.05
CA GLN A 275 9.87 -16.71 -2.91
C GLN A 275 9.12 -16.49 -1.58
N ARG A 276 8.60 -15.28 -1.34
CA ARG A 276 7.86 -14.95 -0.10
C ARG A 276 6.55 -15.72 0.02
N ILE A 277 5.83 -15.90 -1.10
CA ILE A 277 4.61 -16.71 -1.15
C ILE A 277 4.93 -18.17 -0.74
N LEU A 278 5.98 -18.76 -1.27
CA LEU A 278 6.38 -20.13 -0.95
C LEU A 278 6.79 -20.29 0.52
N GLN A 279 7.48 -19.31 1.08
CA GLN A 279 7.84 -19.29 2.52
C GLN A 279 6.60 -19.31 3.42
N SER A 280 5.51 -18.64 3.03
CA SER A 280 4.29 -18.55 3.85
C SER A 280 3.51 -19.87 3.96
N VAL A 281 3.72 -20.79 3.04
CA VAL A 281 3.09 -22.13 3.06
C VAL A 281 3.93 -23.15 3.81
N SER A 282 5.23 -22.86 3.97
CA SER A 282 6.19 -23.78 4.62
C SER A 282 6.35 -23.50 6.12
N SER A 283 5.70 -22.44 6.62
CA SER A 283 5.74 -22.01 8.02
C SER A 283 4.51 -22.50 8.78
#